data_3c94f6fa1aacecbf88189659a4ceecee
#
_entry.id   3c94f6fa1aacecbf88189659a4ceecee
#
_cell.length_a   1.000
_cell.length_b   1.000
_cell.length_c   1.000
_cell.angle_alpha   90.00
_cell.angle_beta   90.00
_cell.angle_gamma   90.00
#
_symmetry.space_group_name_H-M   'P 1'
#
loop_
_entity.id
_entity.type
_entity.pdbx_description
1 polymer ?
#
loop_
_entity_poly.entity_id
_entity_poly.type
_entity_poly.pdbx_seq_one_letter_code
_entity_poly.pdbx_strand_id
1 'polypeptide(L)'
;MINKVVQSIEKALIGVESEMTLMFGGFGLSGIPENAIKALSKKDIFNLTCVSNNAGVDNFGLGLLLKRRQIKKMISSYVGENAEFERQMLSGELEVDLIPQGTLAERCRAGGAGIPAFYTPAGFGTEVAEGKEVREFNGVPHILEYGLRADFAFVKAWKGDTAGNLVYKGTARNFNPLMAMAGKITVAEVEELVPPGSLDPNIIHTPGIFVQRIVQGDKYEKRIEQLTVRKKI
;
A
#
# COMPACT_ATOMS: atom_id res chain seq x y z
N MET A 1 -18.76 22.36 -4.38
CA MET A 1 -17.89 21.40 -5.11
C MET A 1 -17.05 20.68 -4.08
N ILE A 2 -16.92 19.36 -4.15
CA ILE A 2 -16.12 18.58 -3.18
C ILE A 2 -14.64 18.92 -3.38
N ASN A 3 -13.96 19.29 -2.27
CA ASN A 3 -12.53 19.57 -2.28
C ASN A 3 -11.87 18.79 -1.13
N LYS A 4 -10.99 17.84 -1.47
CA LYS A 4 -10.26 16.96 -0.56
C LYS A 4 -8.78 17.32 -0.44
N VAL A 5 -8.39 18.43 -1.05
CA VAL A 5 -7.00 18.88 -1.06
C VAL A 5 -6.58 19.29 0.34
N VAL A 6 -5.44 18.77 0.77
CA VAL A 6 -4.74 19.22 1.97
C VAL A 6 -3.46 19.96 1.60
N GLN A 7 -3.11 20.96 2.40
CA GLN A 7 -2.07 21.93 2.05
C GLN A 7 -0.64 21.38 2.14
N SER A 8 -0.43 20.31 2.91
CA SER A 8 0.89 19.68 3.05
C SER A 8 0.76 18.21 3.42
N ILE A 9 1.85 17.49 3.26
CA ILE A 9 1.90 16.07 3.62
C ILE A 9 1.71 15.88 5.14
N GLU A 10 2.22 16.76 5.97
CA GLU A 10 2.04 16.71 7.43
C GLU A 10 0.57 16.84 7.81
N LYS A 11 -0.18 17.73 7.13
CA LYS A 11 -1.64 17.84 7.32
C LYS A 11 -2.37 16.60 6.83
N ALA A 12 -1.87 15.96 5.79
CA ALA A 12 -2.45 14.70 5.29
C ALA A 12 -2.30 13.56 6.32
N LEU A 13 -1.28 13.61 7.19
CA LEU A 13 -1.00 12.63 8.24
C LEU A 13 -1.69 12.90 9.59
N ILE A 14 -2.57 13.90 9.68
CA ILE A 14 -3.31 14.18 10.93
C ILE A 14 -4.19 12.97 11.26
N GLY A 15 -4.13 12.51 12.52
CA GLY A 15 -4.87 11.35 13.02
C GLY A 15 -4.15 10.01 12.81
N VAL A 16 -2.93 10.00 12.25
CA VAL A 16 -2.08 8.80 12.26
C VAL A 16 -1.37 8.70 13.60
N GLU A 17 -1.61 7.60 14.31
CA GLU A 17 -1.16 7.34 15.67
C GLU A 17 -0.47 5.97 15.77
N SER A 18 0.18 5.71 16.91
CA SER A 18 0.78 4.41 17.22
C SER A 18 -0.28 3.29 17.20
N GLU A 19 0.16 2.07 16.97
CA GLU A 19 -0.64 0.83 16.96
C GLU A 19 -1.65 0.71 15.80
N MET A 20 -1.74 1.72 14.93
CA MET A 20 -2.61 1.68 13.76
C MET A 20 -2.12 0.72 12.68
N THR A 21 -3.07 0.23 11.89
CA THR A 21 -2.80 -0.49 10.65
C THR A 21 -2.74 0.50 9.49
N LEU A 22 -1.61 0.51 8.78
CA LEU A 22 -1.34 1.38 7.63
C LEU A 22 -1.11 0.54 6.38
N MET A 23 -1.76 0.88 5.27
CA MET A 23 -1.50 0.29 3.95
C MET A 23 -0.70 1.22 3.07
N PHE A 24 0.25 0.66 2.31
CA PHE A 24 1.10 1.43 1.40
C PHE A 24 1.04 0.83 0.00
N GLY A 25 0.54 1.62 -0.96
CA GLY A 25 0.61 1.29 -2.38
C GLY A 25 2.05 1.21 -2.87
N GLY A 26 2.24 0.61 -4.02
CA GLY A 26 3.55 0.38 -4.60
C GLY A 26 3.89 -1.09 -4.79
N PHE A 27 4.94 -1.33 -5.56
CA PHE A 27 5.54 -2.64 -5.81
C PHE A 27 7.05 -2.42 -5.97
N GLY A 28 7.86 -3.02 -5.12
CA GLY A 28 9.25 -2.61 -5.01
C GLY A 28 9.30 -1.13 -4.64
N LEU A 29 9.98 -0.35 -5.43
CA LEU A 29 10.03 1.11 -5.29
C LEU A 29 9.11 1.82 -6.31
N SER A 30 8.43 1.06 -7.19
CA SER A 30 7.55 1.65 -8.20
C SER A 30 6.20 2.05 -7.61
N GLY A 31 5.86 3.33 -7.69
CA GLY A 31 4.56 3.85 -7.27
C GLY A 31 4.36 3.93 -5.76
N ILE A 32 5.42 3.97 -4.97
CA ILE A 32 5.35 4.19 -3.52
C ILE A 32 5.05 5.66 -3.19
N PRO A 33 4.31 5.96 -2.12
CA PRO A 33 4.06 7.32 -1.63
C PRO A 33 5.26 7.85 -0.85
N GLU A 34 6.28 8.30 -1.58
CA GLU A 34 7.61 8.66 -1.04
C GLU A 34 7.54 9.76 0.02
N ASN A 35 6.73 10.81 -0.24
CA ASN A 35 6.63 11.95 0.66
C ASN A 35 5.90 11.59 1.94
N ALA A 36 4.81 10.79 1.85
CA ALA A 36 4.08 10.32 3.01
C ALA A 36 4.96 9.41 3.89
N ILE A 37 5.67 8.45 3.31
CA ILE A 37 6.59 7.57 4.05
C ILE A 37 7.69 8.39 4.74
N LYS A 38 8.31 9.34 4.02
CA LYS A 38 9.35 10.22 4.56
C LYS A 38 8.82 11.10 5.71
N ALA A 39 7.59 11.58 5.61
CA ALA A 39 6.97 12.37 6.67
C ALA A 39 6.59 11.50 7.88
N LEU A 40 6.05 10.29 7.64
CA LEU A 40 5.74 9.31 8.69
C LEU A 40 7.01 8.91 9.47
N SER A 41 8.13 8.74 8.78
CA SER A 41 9.38 8.37 9.44
C SER A 41 9.88 9.43 10.43
N LYS A 42 9.38 10.66 10.37
CA LYS A 42 9.73 11.75 11.30
C LYS A 42 8.77 11.87 12.48
N LYS A 43 7.62 11.19 12.43
CA LYS A 43 6.64 11.19 13.54
C LYS A 43 7.13 10.28 14.66
N ASP A 44 6.76 10.64 15.88
CA ASP A 44 6.99 9.82 17.07
C ASP A 44 5.81 8.85 17.28
N ILE A 45 5.73 7.87 16.40
CA ILE A 45 4.70 6.82 16.38
C ILE A 45 5.37 5.45 16.26
N PHE A 46 4.83 4.45 16.96
CA PHE A 46 5.41 3.11 17.05
C PHE A 46 4.35 2.01 16.99
N ASN A 47 4.79 0.77 16.98
CA ASN A 47 3.95 -0.43 17.00
C ASN A 47 2.97 -0.51 15.81
N LEU A 48 3.34 0.04 14.67
CA LEU A 48 2.50 0.02 13.47
C LEU A 48 2.39 -1.39 12.89
N THR A 49 1.21 -1.74 12.41
CA THR A 49 1.04 -2.84 11.46
C THR A 49 1.04 -2.26 10.05
N CYS A 50 2.01 -2.65 9.23
CA CYS A 50 2.12 -2.16 7.86
C CYS A 50 1.77 -3.25 6.85
N VAL A 51 0.89 -2.93 5.90
CA VAL A 51 0.50 -3.80 4.79
C VAL A 51 1.08 -3.21 3.51
N SER A 52 1.95 -3.96 2.86
CA SER A 52 2.58 -3.57 1.59
C SER A 52 3.11 -4.79 0.86
N ASN A 53 3.30 -4.70 -0.45
CA ASN A 53 3.90 -5.80 -1.22
C ASN A 53 5.27 -6.21 -0.67
N ASN A 54 6.11 -5.23 -0.34
CA ASN A 54 7.41 -5.36 0.32
C ASN A 54 7.68 -4.11 1.19
N ALA A 55 8.88 -3.99 1.77
CA ALA A 55 9.24 -2.85 2.60
C ALA A 55 10.26 -1.89 1.92
N GLY A 56 10.23 -1.78 0.60
CA GLY A 56 11.21 -0.99 -0.14
C GLY A 56 12.62 -1.57 -0.01
N VAL A 57 13.62 -0.70 0.08
CA VAL A 57 15.02 -1.07 0.28
C VAL A 57 15.57 -0.38 1.53
N ASP A 58 16.78 -0.76 1.94
CA ASP A 58 17.47 -0.08 3.04
C ASP A 58 17.53 1.44 2.78
N ASN A 59 17.10 2.21 3.77
CA ASN A 59 17.10 3.69 3.76
C ASN A 59 16.17 4.36 2.71
N PHE A 60 15.25 3.62 2.07
CA PHE A 60 14.25 4.19 1.17
C PHE A 60 12.94 3.41 1.19
N GLY A 61 11.81 4.11 0.90
CA GLY A 61 10.48 3.52 1.07
C GLY A 61 10.24 3.15 2.54
N LEU A 62 9.52 2.05 2.78
CA LEU A 62 9.22 1.58 4.15
C LEU A 62 10.47 1.17 4.95
N GLY A 63 11.63 0.97 4.30
CA GLY A 63 12.90 0.78 4.98
C GLY A 63 13.23 1.92 5.95
N LEU A 64 12.73 3.14 5.70
CA LEU A 64 12.87 4.27 6.63
C LEU A 64 12.14 4.02 7.96
N LEU A 65 10.94 3.43 7.91
CA LEU A 65 10.15 3.11 9.11
C LEU A 65 10.73 1.92 9.86
N LEU A 66 11.23 0.89 9.14
CA LEU A 66 11.93 -0.25 9.73
C LEU A 66 13.19 0.19 10.49
N LYS A 67 14.00 1.03 9.89
CA LYS A 67 15.21 1.58 10.53
C LYS A 67 14.91 2.31 11.85
N ARG A 68 13.76 2.95 11.96
CA ARG A 68 13.31 3.66 13.16
C ARG A 68 12.53 2.79 14.16
N ARG A 69 12.37 1.50 13.89
CA ARG A 69 11.58 0.58 14.74
C ARG A 69 10.13 1.04 14.92
N GLN A 70 9.56 1.71 13.93
CA GLN A 70 8.17 2.16 13.97
C GLN A 70 7.19 1.03 13.66
N ILE A 71 7.64 -0.01 12.95
CA ILE A 71 6.82 -1.14 12.53
C ILE A 71 7.01 -2.30 13.50
N LYS A 72 5.90 -2.79 14.07
CA LYS A 72 5.85 -4.01 14.88
C LYS A 72 5.52 -5.24 14.03
N LYS A 73 4.67 -5.06 13.02
CA LYS A 73 4.21 -6.15 12.15
C LYS A 73 4.17 -5.72 10.69
N MET A 74 4.70 -6.58 9.81
CA MET A 74 4.53 -6.48 8.37
C MET A 74 3.59 -7.57 7.86
N ILE A 75 2.62 -7.19 7.03
CA ILE A 75 1.82 -8.10 6.21
C ILE A 75 2.25 -7.86 4.77
N SER A 76 2.99 -8.82 4.20
CA SER A 76 3.78 -8.60 2.98
C SER A 76 3.82 -9.88 2.14
N SER A 77 4.19 -9.74 0.87
CA SER A 77 4.39 -10.89 -0.02
C SER A 77 5.85 -11.15 -0.38
N TYR A 78 6.76 -10.27 0.06
CA TYR A 78 8.17 -10.36 -0.29
C TYR A 78 9.04 -9.61 0.74
N VAL A 79 10.15 -10.22 1.16
CA VAL A 79 11.08 -9.67 2.16
C VAL A 79 12.37 -9.15 1.51
N GLY A 80 12.81 -9.73 0.40
CA GLY A 80 14.11 -9.46 -0.23
C GLY A 80 14.37 -7.99 -0.59
N GLU A 81 15.62 -7.68 -0.91
CA GLU A 81 16.16 -6.35 -1.27
C GLU A 81 16.18 -5.32 -0.13
N ASN A 82 15.84 -5.73 1.10
CA ASN A 82 15.91 -4.90 2.29
C ASN A 82 16.55 -5.71 3.41
N ALA A 83 17.85 -5.52 3.63
CA ALA A 83 18.64 -6.29 4.60
C ALA A 83 18.16 -6.05 6.04
N GLU A 84 17.68 -4.85 6.36
CA GLU A 84 17.13 -4.54 7.68
C GLU A 84 15.79 -5.25 7.92
N PHE A 85 14.95 -5.38 6.88
CA PHE A 85 13.71 -6.16 6.98
C PHE A 85 14.02 -7.63 7.28
N GLU A 86 14.92 -8.24 6.49
CA GLU A 86 15.35 -9.62 6.69
C GLU A 86 15.94 -9.84 8.09
N ARG A 87 16.84 -8.96 8.52
CA ARG A 87 17.45 -9.03 9.84
C ARG A 87 16.43 -8.99 10.97
N GLN A 88 15.48 -8.03 10.93
CA GLN A 88 14.46 -7.88 11.97
C GLN A 88 13.50 -9.07 12.01
N MET A 89 13.15 -9.63 10.86
CA MET A 89 12.32 -10.84 10.76
C MET A 89 13.04 -12.05 11.38
N LEU A 90 14.29 -12.29 10.98
CA LEU A 90 15.06 -13.44 11.47
C LEU A 90 15.41 -13.35 12.96
N SER A 91 15.59 -12.14 13.50
CA SER A 91 15.82 -11.93 14.93
C SER A 91 14.56 -11.96 15.79
N GLY A 92 13.36 -12.01 15.18
CA GLY A 92 12.09 -11.95 15.90
C GLY A 92 11.72 -10.54 16.41
N GLU A 93 12.47 -9.50 16.03
CA GLU A 93 12.15 -8.11 16.38
C GLU A 93 10.91 -7.60 15.63
N LEU A 94 10.64 -8.17 14.45
CA LEU A 94 9.53 -7.82 13.57
C LEU A 94 8.67 -9.05 13.32
N GLU A 95 7.39 -8.96 13.64
CA GLU A 95 6.41 -9.97 13.22
C GLU A 95 6.14 -9.83 11.71
N VAL A 96 6.17 -10.95 10.99
CA VAL A 96 5.94 -10.93 9.53
C VAL A 96 4.94 -12.00 9.13
N ASP A 97 3.83 -11.58 8.53
CA ASP A 97 2.90 -12.47 7.82
C ASP A 97 3.27 -12.44 6.33
N LEU A 98 3.91 -13.50 5.86
CA LEU A 98 4.17 -13.69 4.43
C LEU A 98 2.95 -14.32 3.75
N ILE A 99 2.38 -13.60 2.81
CA ILE A 99 1.16 -13.97 2.09
C ILE A 99 1.47 -14.09 0.60
N PRO A 100 0.99 -15.12 -0.10
CA PRO A 100 1.11 -15.18 -1.56
C PRO A 100 0.61 -13.86 -2.19
N GLN A 101 1.37 -13.30 -3.13
CA GLN A 101 1.14 -11.94 -3.62
C GLN A 101 -0.28 -11.72 -4.17
N GLY A 102 -0.79 -12.67 -4.95
CA GLY A 102 -2.18 -12.61 -5.45
C GLY A 102 -3.21 -12.62 -4.31
N THR A 103 -2.94 -13.40 -3.26
CA THR A 103 -3.80 -13.46 -2.07
C THR A 103 -3.75 -12.13 -1.31
N LEU A 104 -2.58 -11.51 -1.16
CA LEU A 104 -2.46 -10.18 -0.54
C LEU A 104 -3.28 -9.13 -1.30
N ALA A 105 -3.17 -9.13 -2.63
CA ALA A 105 -3.93 -8.24 -3.50
C ALA A 105 -5.44 -8.45 -3.34
N GLU A 106 -5.89 -9.71 -3.36
CA GLU A 106 -7.31 -10.04 -3.21
C GLU A 106 -7.84 -9.75 -1.80
N ARG A 107 -7.05 -9.97 -0.75
CA ARG A 107 -7.43 -9.58 0.63
C ARG A 107 -7.66 -8.07 0.76
N CYS A 108 -6.82 -7.24 0.11
CA CYS A 108 -7.03 -5.78 0.06
C CYS A 108 -8.29 -5.44 -0.75
N ARG A 109 -8.49 -6.08 -1.92
CA ARG A 109 -9.68 -5.86 -2.75
C ARG A 109 -10.96 -6.26 -2.01
N ALA A 110 -10.98 -7.44 -1.42
CA ALA A 110 -12.13 -7.97 -0.67
C ALA A 110 -12.48 -7.04 0.51
N GLY A 111 -11.49 -6.67 1.32
CA GLY A 111 -11.70 -5.74 2.43
C GLY A 111 -12.25 -4.40 1.97
N GLY A 112 -11.69 -3.82 0.89
CA GLY A 112 -12.17 -2.58 0.30
C GLY A 112 -13.59 -2.64 -0.28
N ALA A 113 -13.98 -3.81 -0.79
CA ALA A 113 -15.32 -4.07 -1.33
C ALA A 113 -16.36 -4.50 -0.26
N GLY A 114 -15.95 -4.62 1.01
CA GLY A 114 -16.82 -5.10 2.08
C GLY A 114 -17.06 -6.62 2.07
N ILE A 115 -16.23 -7.37 1.33
CA ILE A 115 -16.25 -8.85 1.31
C ILE A 115 -15.41 -9.34 2.49
N PRO A 116 -16.01 -10.03 3.49
CA PRO A 116 -15.29 -10.39 4.71
C PRO A 116 -14.24 -11.48 4.49
N ALA A 117 -14.51 -12.43 3.59
CA ALA A 117 -13.64 -13.57 3.33
C ALA A 117 -13.88 -14.15 1.94
N PHE A 118 -12.91 -14.92 1.46
CA PHE A 118 -12.99 -15.68 0.20
C PHE A 118 -12.12 -16.93 0.28
N TYR A 119 -12.34 -17.88 -0.63
CA TYR A 119 -11.53 -19.07 -0.76
C TYR A 119 -10.56 -18.95 -1.92
N THR A 120 -9.33 -19.46 -1.72
CA THR A 120 -8.28 -19.50 -2.77
C THR A 120 -7.50 -20.81 -2.70
N PRO A 121 -7.09 -21.39 -3.84
CA PRO A 121 -6.20 -22.55 -3.84
C PRO A 121 -4.73 -22.16 -3.54
N ALA A 122 -4.40 -20.87 -3.62
CA ALA A 122 -3.02 -20.38 -3.43
C ALA A 122 -2.57 -20.61 -1.98
N GLY A 123 -1.45 -21.31 -1.81
CA GLY A 123 -0.87 -21.63 -0.51
C GLY A 123 -1.40 -22.91 0.14
N PHE A 124 -2.37 -23.60 -0.46
CA PHE A 124 -2.79 -24.92 0.04
C PHE A 124 -1.61 -25.90 0.00
N GLY A 125 -1.44 -26.68 1.08
CA GLY A 125 -0.34 -27.64 1.22
C GLY A 125 1.01 -27.02 1.61
N THR A 126 1.01 -25.75 2.01
CA THR A 126 2.18 -25.05 2.56
C THR A 126 1.87 -24.52 3.96
N GLU A 127 2.87 -23.98 4.66
CA GLU A 127 2.72 -23.32 5.97
C GLU A 127 1.65 -22.21 5.96
N VAL A 128 1.41 -21.60 4.80
CA VAL A 128 0.35 -20.58 4.63
C VAL A 128 -1.05 -21.12 4.96
N ALA A 129 -1.26 -22.42 4.78
CA ALA A 129 -2.56 -23.06 5.02
C ALA A 129 -2.77 -23.49 6.48
N GLU A 130 -1.75 -23.44 7.33
CA GLU A 130 -1.83 -23.91 8.70
C GLU A 130 -2.89 -23.14 9.51
N GLY A 131 -3.77 -23.88 10.18
CA GLY A 131 -4.84 -23.31 10.99
C GLY A 131 -6.00 -22.67 10.21
N LYS A 132 -5.98 -22.69 8.88
CA LYS A 132 -7.05 -22.13 8.04
C LYS A 132 -8.10 -23.19 7.69
N GLU A 133 -9.36 -22.74 7.58
CA GLU A 133 -10.44 -23.57 7.06
C GLU A 133 -10.13 -23.97 5.62
N VAL A 134 -10.32 -25.27 5.33
CA VAL A 134 -10.17 -25.82 3.96
C VAL A 134 -11.54 -26.24 3.45
N ARG A 135 -11.85 -25.87 2.22
CA ARG A 135 -13.03 -26.32 1.49
C ARG A 135 -12.68 -26.73 0.07
N GLU A 136 -13.27 -27.81 -0.38
CA GLU A 136 -13.09 -28.28 -1.75
C GLU A 136 -14.13 -27.66 -2.68
N PHE A 137 -13.66 -27.18 -3.85
CA PHE A 137 -14.50 -26.72 -4.95
C PHE A 137 -14.06 -27.45 -6.23
N ASN A 138 -14.99 -28.20 -6.82
CA ASN A 138 -14.72 -28.97 -8.04
C ASN A 138 -13.49 -29.90 -7.96
N GLY A 139 -13.29 -30.56 -6.82
CA GLY A 139 -12.15 -31.45 -6.59
C GLY A 139 -10.84 -30.72 -6.27
N VAL A 140 -10.85 -29.41 -6.14
CA VAL A 140 -9.66 -28.59 -5.80
C VAL A 140 -9.79 -28.01 -4.40
N PRO A 141 -8.86 -28.32 -3.49
CA PRO A 141 -8.88 -27.74 -2.15
C PRO A 141 -8.51 -26.26 -2.16
N HIS A 142 -9.21 -25.48 -1.37
CA HIS A 142 -9.04 -24.06 -1.18
C HIS A 142 -8.96 -23.74 0.31
N ILE A 143 -8.18 -22.71 0.65
CA ILE A 143 -8.08 -22.17 2.02
C ILE A 143 -8.89 -20.88 2.14
N LEU A 144 -9.47 -20.65 3.32
CA LEU A 144 -10.20 -19.42 3.65
C LEU A 144 -9.21 -18.29 3.94
N GLU A 145 -9.42 -17.16 3.28
CA GLU A 145 -8.67 -15.91 3.51
C GLU A 145 -9.64 -14.78 3.85
N TYR A 146 -9.22 -13.92 4.79
CA TYR A 146 -10.02 -12.78 5.24
C TYR A 146 -9.63 -11.49 4.53
N GLY A 147 -10.61 -10.64 4.23
CA GLY A 147 -10.40 -9.30 3.70
C GLY A 147 -9.57 -8.43 4.65
N LEU A 148 -8.63 -7.65 4.10
CA LEU A 148 -7.80 -6.71 4.86
C LEU A 148 -8.38 -5.30 4.77
N ARG A 149 -8.40 -4.61 5.91
CA ARG A 149 -8.69 -3.18 6.02
C ARG A 149 -7.63 -2.51 6.87
N ALA A 150 -7.44 -1.21 6.67
CA ALA A 150 -6.50 -0.41 7.43
C ALA A 150 -7.14 0.88 7.94
N ASP A 151 -6.56 1.47 8.99
CA ASP A 151 -6.97 2.77 9.50
C ASP A 151 -6.62 3.86 8.50
N PHE A 152 -5.43 3.76 7.89
CA PHE A 152 -5.01 4.62 6.79
C PHE A 152 -4.46 3.81 5.63
N ALA A 153 -4.74 4.28 4.40
CA ALA A 153 -4.04 3.85 3.20
C ALA A 153 -3.32 5.04 2.57
N PHE A 154 -2.06 4.84 2.24
CA PHE A 154 -1.22 5.81 1.54
C PHE A 154 -0.96 5.29 0.14
N VAL A 155 -1.40 6.04 -0.86
CA VAL A 155 -1.25 5.66 -2.27
C VAL A 155 -0.60 6.80 -3.07
N LYS A 156 0.09 6.43 -4.15
CA LYS A 156 0.72 7.40 -5.04
C LYS A 156 0.12 7.28 -6.43
N ALA A 157 -0.38 8.39 -6.96
CA ALA A 157 -0.87 8.48 -8.34
C ALA A 157 -0.05 9.45 -9.19
N TRP A 158 -0.18 9.35 -10.51
CA TRP A 158 0.39 10.31 -11.44
C TRP A 158 -0.40 11.61 -11.40
N LYS A 159 -1.72 11.53 -11.62
CA LYS A 159 -2.61 12.69 -11.56
C LYS A 159 -3.75 12.43 -10.60
N GLY A 160 -4.24 13.49 -9.98
CA GLY A 160 -5.47 13.46 -9.23
C GLY A 160 -6.19 14.80 -9.31
N ASP A 161 -7.52 14.78 -9.27
CA ASP A 161 -8.31 15.99 -9.18
C ASP A 161 -8.66 16.35 -7.73
N THR A 162 -9.17 17.55 -7.51
CA THR A 162 -9.51 18.03 -6.17
C THR A 162 -10.65 17.23 -5.51
N ALA A 163 -11.43 16.44 -6.28
CA ALA A 163 -12.44 15.54 -5.76
C ALA A 163 -11.87 14.17 -5.36
N GLY A 164 -10.58 13.91 -5.65
CA GLY A 164 -9.88 12.69 -5.28
C GLY A 164 -9.91 11.59 -6.34
N ASN A 165 -10.35 11.85 -7.56
CA ASN A 165 -10.22 10.90 -8.66
C ASN A 165 -8.76 10.76 -9.05
N LEU A 166 -8.28 9.50 -9.27
CA LEU A 166 -6.87 9.22 -9.50
C LEU A 166 -6.62 8.51 -10.82
N VAL A 167 -5.53 8.91 -11.48
CA VAL A 167 -4.97 8.25 -12.65
C VAL A 167 -3.53 7.83 -12.34
N TYR A 168 -3.22 6.54 -12.52
CA TYR A 168 -1.88 6.01 -12.37
C TYR A 168 -1.18 5.90 -13.72
N LYS A 169 0.16 5.84 -13.70
CA LYS A 169 0.96 5.75 -14.93
C LYS A 169 1.77 4.46 -14.95
N GLY A 170 1.55 3.65 -15.99
CA GLY A 170 2.28 2.41 -16.21
C GLY A 170 2.21 1.46 -15.00
N THR A 171 3.33 0.82 -14.71
CA THR A 171 3.46 -0.18 -13.62
C THR A 171 3.28 0.41 -12.21
N ALA A 172 3.36 1.73 -12.05
CA ALA A 172 3.07 2.39 -10.77
C ALA A 172 1.58 2.29 -10.34
N ARG A 173 0.71 1.77 -11.20
CA ARG A 173 -0.67 1.43 -10.82
C ARG A 173 -0.71 0.33 -9.76
N ASN A 174 -0.02 -0.78 -9.99
CA ASN A 174 0.16 -1.95 -9.10
C ASN A 174 -0.87 -2.08 -7.96
N PHE A 175 -0.44 -2.12 -6.68
CA PHE A 175 -1.31 -2.25 -5.51
C PHE A 175 -2.09 -0.98 -5.14
N ASN A 176 -1.75 0.18 -5.72
CA ASN A 176 -2.33 1.46 -5.33
C ASN A 176 -3.87 1.49 -5.36
N PRO A 177 -4.58 1.03 -6.42
CA PRO A 177 -6.05 1.06 -6.44
C PRO A 177 -6.68 0.18 -5.35
N LEU A 178 -6.13 -0.99 -5.11
CA LEU A 178 -6.68 -1.95 -4.14
C LEU A 178 -6.54 -1.44 -2.71
N MET A 179 -5.38 -0.88 -2.39
CA MET A 179 -5.12 -0.32 -1.08
C MET A 179 -5.91 0.97 -0.84
N ALA A 180 -6.11 1.80 -1.90
CA ALA A 180 -6.97 2.97 -1.80
C ALA A 180 -8.40 2.62 -1.36
N MET A 181 -8.93 1.48 -1.79
CA MET A 181 -10.27 1.02 -1.41
C MET A 181 -10.34 0.48 0.03
N ALA A 182 -9.23 -0.05 0.54
CA ALA A 182 -9.19 -0.79 1.80
C ALA A 182 -8.92 0.08 3.04
N GLY A 183 -8.48 1.33 2.87
CA GLY A 183 -8.29 2.29 3.96
C GLY A 183 -9.60 2.88 4.47
N LYS A 184 -9.74 3.08 5.79
CA LYS A 184 -10.80 3.93 6.35
C LYS A 184 -10.59 5.39 5.94
N ILE A 185 -9.34 5.83 5.97
CA ILE A 185 -8.88 7.13 5.46
C ILE A 185 -7.80 6.86 4.43
N THR A 186 -8.07 7.22 3.18
CA THR A 186 -7.08 7.12 2.10
C THR A 186 -6.50 8.50 1.81
N VAL A 187 -5.19 8.57 1.92
CA VAL A 187 -4.36 9.72 1.54
C VAL A 187 -3.72 9.42 0.19
N ALA A 188 -4.07 10.21 -0.81
CA ALA A 188 -3.47 10.12 -2.13
C ALA A 188 -2.40 11.21 -2.30
N GLU A 189 -1.18 10.79 -2.54
CA GLU A 189 -0.06 11.62 -2.96
C GLU A 189 -0.01 11.63 -4.48
N VAL A 190 -0.03 12.80 -5.13
CA VAL A 190 -0.05 12.91 -6.59
C VAL A 190 1.11 13.74 -7.12
N GLU A 191 1.59 13.38 -8.31
CA GLU A 191 2.63 14.19 -8.99
C GLU A 191 2.03 15.49 -9.54
N GLU A 192 0.79 15.43 -10.02
CA GLU A 192 0.07 16.55 -10.60
C GLU A 192 -1.35 16.63 -10.06
N LEU A 193 -1.67 17.72 -9.39
CA LEU A 193 -3.02 18.03 -8.93
C LEU A 193 -3.71 18.87 -9.99
N VAL A 194 -4.85 18.41 -10.48
CA VAL A 194 -5.58 19.08 -11.56
C VAL A 194 -6.99 19.54 -11.10
N PRO A 195 -7.60 20.53 -11.77
CA PRO A 195 -8.96 20.95 -11.51
C PRO A 195 -9.97 19.81 -11.73
N PRO A 196 -11.15 19.86 -11.07
CA PRO A 196 -12.23 18.90 -11.34
C PRO A 196 -12.66 18.96 -12.80
N GLY A 197 -12.92 17.79 -13.41
CA GLY A 197 -13.31 17.66 -14.80
C GLY A 197 -12.17 17.73 -15.82
N SER A 198 -10.90 17.90 -15.38
CA SER A 198 -9.74 17.86 -16.25
C SER A 198 -9.27 16.44 -16.59
N LEU A 199 -9.70 15.45 -15.81
CA LEU A 199 -9.40 14.05 -16.10
C LEU A 199 -10.47 13.48 -17.02
N ASP A 200 -10.07 12.72 -18.03
CA ASP A 200 -11.00 11.95 -18.84
C ASP A 200 -11.70 10.91 -17.93
N PRO A 201 -13.02 10.93 -17.79
CA PRO A 201 -13.76 10.01 -16.93
C PRO A 201 -13.56 8.54 -17.30
N ASN A 202 -13.21 8.23 -18.55
CA ASN A 202 -12.99 6.86 -19.01
C ASN A 202 -11.65 6.28 -18.55
N ILE A 203 -10.70 7.11 -18.09
CA ILE A 203 -9.39 6.68 -17.63
C ILE A 203 -9.18 6.85 -16.12
N ILE A 204 -10.21 7.18 -15.36
CA ILE A 204 -10.13 7.22 -13.90
C ILE A 204 -9.94 5.79 -13.38
N HIS A 205 -8.81 5.54 -12.74
CA HIS A 205 -8.47 4.22 -12.22
C HIS A 205 -8.97 4.01 -10.77
N THR A 206 -8.98 5.06 -9.96
CA THR A 206 -9.56 5.05 -8.61
C THR A 206 -10.55 6.21 -8.50
N PRO A 207 -11.85 5.92 -8.35
CA PRO A 207 -12.86 6.94 -8.10
C PRO A 207 -12.61 7.69 -6.80
N GLY A 208 -12.90 8.99 -6.81
CA GLY A 208 -12.67 9.87 -5.68
C GLY A 208 -13.37 9.45 -4.39
N ILE A 209 -14.44 8.65 -4.46
CA ILE A 209 -15.16 8.15 -3.28
C ILE A 209 -14.24 7.37 -2.31
N PHE A 210 -13.18 6.75 -2.81
CA PHE A 210 -12.21 6.01 -2.02
C PHE A 210 -11.09 6.88 -1.43
N VAL A 211 -11.01 8.15 -1.80
CA VAL A 211 -9.96 9.07 -1.35
C VAL A 211 -10.54 10.13 -0.43
N GLN A 212 -10.03 10.25 0.78
CA GLN A 212 -10.47 11.25 1.76
C GLN A 212 -9.58 12.48 1.78
N ARG A 213 -8.28 12.32 1.46
CA ARG A 213 -7.31 13.41 1.41
C ARG A 213 -6.44 13.28 0.17
N ILE A 214 -6.21 14.38 -0.51
CA ILE A 214 -5.30 14.43 -1.65
C ILE A 214 -4.28 15.55 -1.44
N VAL A 215 -3.01 15.26 -1.73
CA VAL A 215 -1.91 16.21 -1.62
C VAL A 215 -1.01 16.07 -2.84
N GLN A 216 -0.58 17.21 -3.38
CA GLN A 216 0.49 17.19 -4.39
C GLN A 216 1.82 16.96 -3.69
N GLY A 217 2.55 15.93 -4.11
CA GLY A 217 3.90 15.66 -3.62
C GLY A 217 4.88 16.71 -4.14
N ASP A 218 5.89 17.00 -3.33
CA ASP A 218 6.90 18.00 -3.70
C ASP A 218 7.85 17.44 -4.75
N LYS A 219 8.63 16.43 -4.39
CA LYS A 219 9.68 15.88 -5.24
C LYS A 219 9.73 14.36 -5.13
N TYR A 220 9.84 13.71 -6.28
CA TYR A 220 9.93 12.24 -6.36
C TYR A 220 11.32 11.82 -6.85
N GLU A 221 11.99 10.95 -6.11
CA GLU A 221 13.26 10.37 -6.52
C GLU A 221 13.05 9.23 -7.53
N LYS A 222 11.93 8.51 -7.40
CA LYS A 222 11.55 7.38 -8.25
C LYS A 222 12.70 6.39 -8.44
N ARG A 223 13.32 6.01 -7.33
CA ARG A 223 14.36 4.98 -7.36
C ARG A 223 13.73 3.69 -7.87
N ILE A 224 14.41 3.06 -8.82
CA ILE A 224 14.07 1.75 -9.34
C ILE A 224 15.30 0.89 -9.07
N GLU A 225 15.09 -0.34 -8.59
CA GLU A 225 16.16 -1.26 -8.15
C GLU A 225 17.20 -1.48 -9.24
N GLN A 226 16.74 -1.50 -10.50
CA GLN A 226 17.61 -1.54 -11.69
C GLN A 226 17.24 -0.39 -12.62
N LEU A 227 18.23 0.34 -13.11
CA LEU A 227 18.05 1.44 -14.06
C LEU A 227 17.63 0.89 -15.43
N THR A 228 16.36 0.49 -15.55
CA THR A 228 15.78 -0.06 -16.77
C THR A 228 15.05 0.99 -17.61
N VAL A 229 14.99 2.23 -17.16
CA VAL A 229 14.33 3.32 -17.89
C VAL A 229 15.12 3.68 -19.15
N ARG A 230 14.47 3.57 -20.31
CA ARG A 230 15.04 4.06 -21.57
C ARG A 230 15.21 5.59 -21.48
N LYS A 231 16.37 6.09 -21.91
CA LYS A 231 16.52 7.53 -22.16
C LYS A 231 15.44 7.94 -23.16
N LYS A 232 14.72 9.04 -22.86
CA LYS A 232 13.87 9.67 -23.88
C LYS A 232 14.74 10.03 -25.08
N ILE A 233 14.42 9.50 -26.24
CA ILE A 233 14.98 9.91 -27.53
C ILE A 233 14.42 11.28 -27.85
#